data_04afaf47474117bcdcde54af6dd11f2b
#
_entry.id   04afaf47474117bcdcde54af6dd11f2b
#
_cell.length_a   1.000
_cell.length_b   1.000
_cell.length_c   1.000
_cell.angle_alpha   90.00
_cell.angle_beta   90.00
_cell.angle_gamma   90.00
#
_symmetry.space_group_name_H-M   'P 1'
#
loop_
_entity.id
_entity.type
_entity.pdbx_description
1 polymer ?
#
loop_
_entity_poly.entity_id
_entity_poly.type
_entity_poly.pdbx_seq_one_letter_code
_entity_poly.pdbx_strand_id
1 'polypeptide(L)'
;VPPVDYTPLIDEVRGHVRSGTALLKPHRLVACIGSRMALSLFMNATEPAEALVGATTSEAIGLDLLRSKEADLLICTDRLEQGNGGSLVESAKQLQPAPTTLMVVTQPRRLITIRRAFEAGCDGICLESQIGQGTVAMALQTVSAGASYMEKGLHQQYFHGFCGLADAPLAQLTERELEVLQRMTANATNQEIAADLFISLETVKCHVAQVLHKLACRSRLQAAVKGIRLGLVEWPEDR
;
A
#
# COMPACT_ATOMS: atom_id res chain seq x y z
N VAL A 1 9.77 -13.88 7.03
CA VAL A 1 10.61 -13.10 7.97
C VAL A 1 10.78 -13.98 9.21
N PRO A 2 12.00 -14.20 9.71
CA PRO A 2 12.21 -14.97 10.94
C PRO A 2 11.56 -14.23 12.13
N PRO A 3 11.13 -14.97 13.19
CA PRO A 3 10.61 -14.34 14.40
C PRO A 3 11.70 -13.48 15.06
N VAL A 4 11.29 -12.36 15.63
CA VAL A 4 12.19 -11.41 16.30
C VAL A 4 11.89 -11.42 17.80
N ASP A 5 12.92 -11.59 18.63
CA ASP A 5 12.81 -11.35 20.06
C ASP A 5 13.08 -9.87 20.36
N TYR A 6 12.02 -9.14 20.72
CA TYR A 6 12.10 -7.74 21.09
C TYR A 6 12.45 -7.49 22.56
N THR A 7 12.52 -8.54 23.39
CA THR A 7 12.77 -8.39 24.84
C THR A 7 14.02 -7.56 25.14
N PRO A 8 15.19 -7.83 24.51
CA PRO A 8 16.38 -7.03 24.74
C PRO A 8 16.33 -5.62 24.15
N LEU A 9 15.34 -5.35 23.27
CA LEU A 9 15.23 -4.10 22.51
C LEU A 9 14.13 -3.16 23.03
N ILE A 10 13.46 -3.52 24.14
CA ILE A 10 12.28 -2.78 24.64
C ILE A 10 12.59 -1.28 24.84
N ASP A 11 13.68 -0.94 25.49
CA ASP A 11 14.00 0.45 25.79
C ASP A 11 14.47 1.22 24.54
N GLU A 12 15.15 0.56 23.63
CA GLU A 12 15.56 1.10 22.33
C GLU A 12 14.33 1.41 21.46
N VAL A 13 13.39 0.46 21.36
CA VAL A 13 12.12 0.66 20.63
C VAL A 13 11.32 1.81 21.23
N ARG A 14 11.21 1.90 22.56
CA ARG A 14 10.55 3.03 23.23
C ARG A 14 11.25 4.36 22.92
N GLY A 15 12.57 4.38 22.89
CA GLY A 15 13.36 5.53 22.49
C GLY A 15 13.06 5.99 21.07
N HIS A 16 13.03 5.06 20.13
CA HIS A 16 12.69 5.34 18.73
C HIS A 16 11.26 5.86 18.56
N VAL A 17 10.28 5.28 19.27
CA VAL A 17 8.90 5.77 19.24
C VAL A 17 8.82 7.21 19.74
N ARG A 18 9.45 7.53 20.89
CA ARG A 18 9.47 8.89 21.43
C ARG A 18 10.14 9.88 20.48
N SER A 19 11.26 9.49 19.87
CA SER A 19 11.95 10.34 18.89
C SER A 19 11.09 10.57 17.64
N GLY A 20 10.43 9.51 17.14
CA GLY A 20 9.53 9.59 15.97
C GLY A 20 8.33 10.49 16.26
N THR A 21 7.67 10.33 17.41
CA THR A 21 6.51 11.15 17.76
C THR A 21 6.88 12.63 18.00
N ALA A 22 8.08 12.90 18.47
CA ALA A 22 8.56 14.29 18.60
C ALA A 22 8.65 15.01 17.24
N LEU A 23 8.96 14.27 16.17
CA LEU A 23 9.02 14.81 14.80
C LEU A 23 7.64 15.16 14.24
N LEU A 24 6.57 14.61 14.80
CA LEU A 24 5.19 14.88 14.36
C LEU A 24 4.64 16.20 14.87
N LYS A 25 5.24 16.79 15.94
CA LYS A 25 4.75 18.02 16.59
C LYS A 25 4.43 19.18 15.65
N PRO A 26 5.25 19.51 14.63
CA PRO A 26 4.97 20.64 13.74
C PRO A 26 3.92 20.33 12.69
N HIS A 27 3.47 19.08 12.58
CA HIS A 27 2.60 18.62 11.49
C HIS A 27 1.14 18.47 11.90
N ARG A 28 0.27 18.60 10.90
CA ARG A 28 -1.15 18.20 10.94
C ARG A 28 -1.29 16.85 10.26
N LEU A 29 -1.18 15.80 11.04
CA LEU A 29 -1.09 14.42 10.57
C LEU A 29 -2.47 13.78 10.35
N VAL A 30 -2.65 13.14 9.22
CA VAL A 30 -3.67 12.12 8.99
C VAL A 30 -3.02 10.74 8.96
N ALA A 31 -3.50 9.82 9.81
CA ALA A 31 -3.07 8.43 9.83
C ALA A 31 -4.12 7.53 9.16
N CYS A 32 -3.73 6.82 8.10
CA CYS A 32 -4.59 5.88 7.39
C CYS A 32 -3.97 4.47 7.46
N ILE A 33 -4.35 3.69 8.49
CA ILE A 33 -3.72 2.41 8.82
C ILE A 33 -4.76 1.30 8.75
N GLY A 34 -4.53 0.29 7.89
CA GLY A 34 -5.51 -0.76 7.61
C GLY A 34 -5.79 -1.72 8.78
N SER A 35 -4.92 -1.80 9.77
CA SER A 35 -5.15 -2.58 11.00
C SER A 35 -5.71 -1.69 12.10
N ARG A 36 -6.94 -1.97 12.59
CA ARG A 36 -7.56 -1.23 13.70
C ARG A 36 -6.71 -1.27 14.97
N MET A 37 -6.08 -2.42 15.24
CA MET A 37 -5.20 -2.55 16.40
C MET A 37 -3.96 -1.66 16.24
N ALA A 38 -3.31 -1.70 15.08
CA ALA A 38 -2.15 -0.86 14.81
C ALA A 38 -2.51 0.63 14.83
N LEU A 39 -3.66 1.01 14.28
CA LEU A 39 -4.16 2.38 14.32
C LEU A 39 -4.41 2.84 15.77
N SER A 40 -5.05 2.02 16.60
CA SER A 40 -5.29 2.32 18.01
C SER A 40 -3.99 2.50 18.80
N LEU A 41 -3.00 1.63 18.55
CA LEU A 41 -1.68 1.75 19.17
C LEU A 41 -0.95 3.01 18.69
N PHE A 42 -1.03 3.31 17.40
CA PHE A 42 -0.44 4.52 16.83
C PHE A 42 -1.05 5.79 17.44
N MET A 43 -2.37 5.85 17.56
CA MET A 43 -3.07 6.98 18.19
C MET A 43 -2.64 7.19 19.64
N ASN A 44 -2.47 6.10 20.41
CA ASN A 44 -2.00 6.17 21.80
C ASN A 44 -0.52 6.55 21.92
N ALA A 45 0.29 6.22 20.93
CA ALA A 45 1.72 6.53 20.91
C ALA A 45 2.01 7.94 20.40
N THR A 46 1.07 8.59 19.68
CA THR A 46 1.27 9.92 19.09
C THR A 46 1.08 11.01 20.14
N GLU A 47 2.17 11.66 20.53
CA GLU A 47 2.18 12.82 21.39
C GLU A 47 2.89 13.99 20.67
N PRO A 48 2.34 15.22 20.69
CA PRO A 48 1.05 15.58 21.29
C PRO A 48 -0.15 15.11 20.47
N ALA A 49 -1.27 14.82 21.14
CA ALA A 49 -2.51 14.40 20.48
C ALA A 49 -3.01 15.41 19.44
N GLU A 50 -2.60 16.66 19.56
CA GLU A 50 -2.95 17.78 18.66
C GLU A 50 -2.34 17.63 17.26
N ALA A 51 -1.23 16.91 17.11
CA ALA A 51 -0.63 16.65 15.80
C ALA A 51 -1.49 15.73 14.95
N LEU A 52 -2.19 14.77 15.56
CA LEU A 52 -3.06 13.83 14.86
C LEU A 52 -4.45 14.44 14.65
N VAL A 53 -4.70 14.96 13.46
CA VAL A 53 -5.97 15.63 13.13
C VAL A 53 -7.00 14.70 12.49
N GLY A 54 -6.59 13.48 12.11
CA GLY A 54 -7.48 12.46 11.56
C GLY A 54 -6.88 11.06 11.60
N ALA A 55 -7.73 10.06 11.82
CA ALA A 55 -7.33 8.66 11.85
C ALA A 55 -8.44 7.78 11.24
N THR A 56 -8.08 6.88 10.31
CA THR A 56 -9.04 6.03 9.59
C THR A 56 -8.39 4.76 9.06
N THR A 57 -9.24 3.80 8.68
CA THR A 57 -8.82 2.56 7.98
C THR A 57 -9.26 2.56 6.50
N SER A 58 -9.92 3.65 6.02
CA SER A 58 -10.49 3.78 4.69
C SER A 58 -9.77 4.84 3.85
N GLU A 59 -9.51 4.52 2.59
CA GLU A 59 -8.92 5.43 1.59
C GLU A 59 -9.76 6.68 1.38
N ALA A 60 -11.07 6.50 1.13
CA ALA A 60 -11.97 7.61 0.84
C ALA A 60 -12.08 8.59 2.02
N ILE A 61 -12.22 8.06 3.25
CA ILE A 61 -12.26 8.88 4.47
C ILE A 61 -10.91 9.56 4.69
N GLY A 62 -9.80 8.86 4.44
CA GLY A 62 -8.46 9.42 4.55
C GLY A 62 -8.24 10.62 3.65
N LEU A 63 -8.68 10.53 2.40
CA LEU A 63 -8.60 11.63 1.45
C LEU A 63 -9.48 12.82 1.84
N ASP A 64 -10.69 12.57 2.36
CA ASP A 64 -11.58 13.62 2.88
C ASP A 64 -10.99 14.32 4.11
N LEU A 65 -10.39 13.56 5.02
CA LEU A 65 -9.70 14.10 6.20
C LEU A 65 -8.50 14.98 5.80
N LEU A 66 -7.71 14.57 4.80
CA LEU A 66 -6.59 15.38 4.31
C LEU A 66 -7.07 16.76 3.83
N ARG A 67 -8.20 16.80 3.10
CA ARG A 67 -8.79 18.05 2.60
C ARG A 67 -9.44 18.88 3.71
N SER A 68 -10.35 18.26 4.48
CA SER A 68 -11.18 18.97 5.46
C SER A 68 -10.40 19.45 6.68
N LYS A 69 -9.29 18.79 7.01
CA LYS A 69 -8.42 19.17 8.13
C LYS A 69 -7.17 19.92 7.70
N GLU A 70 -7.01 20.21 6.39
CA GLU A 70 -5.81 20.87 5.87
C GLU A 70 -4.53 20.20 6.39
N ALA A 71 -4.49 18.87 6.29
CA ALA A 71 -3.36 18.12 6.83
C ALA A 71 -2.17 18.20 5.87
N ASP A 72 -0.98 18.38 6.45
CA ASP A 72 0.29 18.51 5.72
C ASP A 72 1.13 17.24 5.73
N LEU A 73 0.72 16.23 6.53
CA LEU A 73 1.40 14.93 6.59
C LEU A 73 0.38 13.79 6.52
N LEU A 74 0.63 12.83 5.64
CA LEU A 74 -0.08 11.56 5.56
C LEU A 74 0.86 10.42 5.95
N ILE A 75 0.48 9.63 6.94
CA ILE A 75 1.09 8.32 7.22
C ILE A 75 0.05 7.25 6.87
N CYS A 76 0.37 6.36 5.94
CA CYS A 76 -0.54 5.29 5.55
C CYS A 76 0.16 3.93 5.44
N THR A 77 -0.62 2.85 5.52
CA THR A 77 -0.16 1.51 5.18
C THR A 77 -0.54 1.16 3.74
N ASP A 78 0.23 0.28 3.11
CA ASP A 78 -0.05 -0.22 1.75
C ASP A 78 -1.43 -0.89 1.64
N ARG A 79 -1.89 -1.57 2.70
CA ARG A 79 -3.22 -2.17 2.80
C ARG A 79 -4.10 -1.36 3.74
N LEU A 80 -5.32 -1.08 3.29
CA LEU A 80 -6.40 -0.47 4.07
C LEU A 80 -7.58 -1.43 4.18
N GLU A 81 -8.50 -1.23 5.11
CA GLU A 81 -9.75 -2.02 5.17
C GLU A 81 -10.63 -1.75 3.95
N GLN A 82 -10.63 -0.50 3.46
CA GLN A 82 -11.32 -0.12 2.24
C GLN A 82 -10.38 0.70 1.38
N GLY A 83 -10.06 0.21 0.17
CA GLY A 83 -9.10 0.83 -0.74
C GLY A 83 -7.66 0.37 -0.48
N ASN A 84 -6.69 1.17 -0.92
CA ASN A 84 -5.26 0.86 -0.74
C ASN A 84 -4.41 2.13 -0.58
N GLY A 85 -3.26 2.00 0.09
CA GLY A 85 -2.37 3.12 0.37
C GLY A 85 -1.75 3.75 -0.88
N GLY A 86 -1.50 2.96 -1.92
CA GLY A 86 -0.93 3.47 -3.17
C GLY A 86 -1.87 4.45 -3.89
N SER A 87 -3.16 4.10 -4.00
CA SER A 87 -4.20 5.00 -4.54
C SER A 87 -4.40 6.23 -3.67
N LEU A 88 -4.37 6.04 -2.34
CA LEU A 88 -4.47 7.17 -1.40
C LEU A 88 -3.33 8.16 -1.59
N VAL A 89 -2.08 7.68 -1.69
CA VAL A 89 -0.91 8.53 -1.96
C VAL A 89 -1.06 9.25 -3.31
N GLU A 90 -1.46 8.55 -4.36
CA GLU A 90 -1.68 9.13 -5.69
C GLU A 90 -2.71 10.27 -5.62
N SER A 91 -3.85 10.05 -4.98
CA SER A 91 -4.89 11.06 -4.82
C SER A 91 -4.46 12.22 -3.90
N ALA A 92 -3.70 11.93 -2.84
CA ALA A 92 -3.16 12.93 -1.92
C ALA A 92 -2.17 13.87 -2.63
N LYS A 93 -1.32 13.34 -3.51
CA LYS A 93 -0.34 14.14 -4.29
C LYS A 93 -0.98 15.06 -5.32
N GLN A 94 -2.26 14.88 -5.64
CA GLN A 94 -3.03 15.78 -6.50
C GLN A 94 -3.67 16.97 -5.73
N LEU A 95 -3.62 16.95 -4.39
CA LEU A 95 -4.12 18.07 -3.57
C LEU A 95 -3.19 19.30 -3.66
N GLN A 96 -3.75 20.47 -3.37
CA GLN A 96 -2.98 21.73 -3.34
C GLN A 96 -3.29 22.48 -2.04
N PRO A 97 -2.27 22.63 -1.14
CA PRO A 97 -0.93 22.04 -1.24
C PRO A 97 -0.95 20.52 -1.09
N ALA A 98 0.00 19.83 -1.75
CA ALA A 98 0.15 18.40 -1.60
C ALA A 98 0.80 18.08 -0.24
N PRO A 99 0.23 17.14 0.55
CA PRO A 99 0.83 16.75 1.82
C PRO A 99 2.13 15.96 1.62
N THR A 100 3.01 16.00 2.60
CA THR A 100 4.11 15.04 2.73
C THR A 100 3.52 13.66 3.01
N THR A 101 4.03 12.62 2.34
CA THR A 101 3.47 11.28 2.39
C THR A 101 4.50 10.26 2.84
N LEU A 102 4.15 9.45 3.84
CA LEU A 102 4.95 8.33 4.31
C LEU A 102 4.11 7.06 4.27
N MET A 103 4.51 6.09 3.45
CA MET A 103 3.85 4.79 3.35
C MET A 103 4.64 3.71 4.08
N VAL A 104 3.97 2.99 4.98
CA VAL A 104 4.50 1.81 5.67
C VAL A 104 4.00 0.56 4.96
N VAL A 105 4.92 -0.18 4.36
CA VAL A 105 4.62 -1.40 3.61
C VAL A 105 4.54 -2.59 4.57
N THR A 106 3.35 -3.15 4.70
CA THR A 106 3.08 -4.35 5.52
C THR A 106 3.29 -5.62 4.72
N GLN A 107 3.10 -5.56 3.40
CA GLN A 107 3.26 -6.68 2.48
C GLN A 107 4.22 -6.33 1.33
N PRO A 108 5.55 -6.55 1.50
CA PRO A 108 6.55 -6.17 0.50
C PRO A 108 6.38 -6.81 -0.88
N ARG A 109 5.56 -7.86 -0.96
CA ARG A 109 5.26 -8.56 -2.23
C ARG A 109 4.17 -7.86 -3.07
N ARG A 110 3.49 -6.85 -2.53
CA ARG A 110 2.48 -6.04 -3.25
C ARG A 110 3.15 -4.94 -4.09
N LEU A 111 3.93 -5.37 -5.06
CA LEU A 111 4.77 -4.48 -5.87
C LEU A 111 3.98 -3.38 -6.59
N ILE A 112 2.72 -3.62 -6.98
CA ILE A 112 1.89 -2.62 -7.65
C ILE A 112 1.55 -1.46 -6.74
N THR A 113 1.13 -1.72 -5.49
CA THR A 113 0.80 -0.66 -4.53
C THR A 113 2.03 0.20 -4.24
N ILE A 114 3.19 -0.45 -4.05
CA ILE A 114 4.48 0.23 -3.83
C ILE A 114 4.86 1.05 -5.06
N ARG A 115 4.72 0.48 -6.24
CA ARG A 115 4.99 1.16 -7.52
C ARG A 115 4.11 2.38 -7.69
N ARG A 116 2.79 2.22 -7.51
CA ARG A 116 1.83 3.32 -7.63
C ARG A 116 2.18 4.47 -6.71
N ALA A 117 2.49 4.18 -5.44
CA ALA A 117 2.93 5.21 -4.49
C ALA A 117 4.23 5.89 -4.93
N PHE A 118 5.21 5.13 -5.42
CA PHE A 118 6.48 5.69 -5.90
C PHE A 118 6.29 6.57 -7.14
N GLU A 119 5.56 6.10 -8.15
CA GLU A 119 5.27 6.84 -9.40
C GLU A 119 4.44 8.10 -9.12
N ALA A 120 3.58 8.07 -8.08
CA ALA A 120 2.83 9.24 -7.62
C ALA A 120 3.69 10.26 -6.85
N GLY A 121 4.96 9.96 -6.57
CA GLY A 121 5.87 10.85 -5.84
C GLY A 121 5.70 10.77 -4.31
N CYS A 122 5.46 9.57 -3.77
CA CYS A 122 5.51 9.34 -2.33
C CYS A 122 6.86 9.75 -1.76
N ASP A 123 6.87 10.57 -0.70
CA ASP A 123 8.11 11.12 -0.14
C ASP A 123 8.88 10.09 0.68
N GLY A 124 8.18 9.17 1.36
CA GLY A 124 8.81 8.12 2.15
C GLY A 124 8.13 6.76 2.03
N ILE A 125 8.93 5.69 1.88
CA ILE A 125 8.44 4.31 1.88
C ILE A 125 9.31 3.46 2.81
N CYS A 126 8.68 2.90 3.86
CA CYS A 126 9.30 2.06 4.89
C CYS A 126 8.71 0.65 4.89
N LEU A 127 9.41 -0.31 5.50
CA LEU A 127 8.89 -1.65 5.78
C LEU A 127 8.37 -1.75 7.22
N GLU A 128 7.18 -2.35 7.40
CA GLU A 128 6.64 -2.68 8.73
C GLU A 128 7.62 -3.55 9.54
N SER A 129 8.31 -4.49 8.89
CA SER A 129 9.27 -5.38 9.54
C SER A 129 10.47 -4.67 10.17
N GLN A 130 10.66 -3.39 9.88
CA GLN A 130 11.73 -2.56 10.44
C GLN A 130 11.20 -1.54 11.46
N ILE A 131 9.91 -1.57 11.77
CA ILE A 131 9.32 -0.76 12.84
C ILE A 131 10.00 -1.17 14.17
N GLY A 132 10.39 -0.17 14.95
CA GLY A 132 11.14 -0.39 16.19
C GLY A 132 12.67 -0.28 16.05
N GLN A 133 13.21 -0.34 14.83
CA GLN A 133 14.64 -0.18 14.55
C GLN A 133 15.03 1.28 14.19
N GLY A 134 14.16 2.24 14.51
CA GLY A 134 14.39 3.66 14.21
C GLY A 134 14.10 4.09 12.77
N THR A 135 13.76 3.17 11.88
CA THR A 135 13.55 3.41 10.45
C THR A 135 12.46 4.43 10.16
N VAL A 136 11.33 4.35 10.88
CA VAL A 136 10.22 5.31 10.71
C VAL A 136 10.63 6.71 11.17
N ALA A 137 11.37 6.83 12.27
CA ALA A 137 11.87 8.12 12.74
C ALA A 137 12.87 8.72 11.73
N MET A 138 13.77 7.90 11.19
CA MET A 138 14.71 8.31 10.14
C MET A 138 13.97 8.75 8.86
N ALA A 139 12.95 8.01 8.44
CA ALA A 139 12.13 8.35 7.29
C ALA A 139 11.40 9.69 7.51
N LEU A 140 10.75 9.87 8.66
CA LEU A 140 10.08 11.12 9.03
C LEU A 140 11.07 12.29 9.03
N GLN A 141 12.24 12.15 9.63
CA GLN A 141 13.27 13.18 9.64
C GLN A 141 13.70 13.56 8.22
N THR A 142 13.89 12.55 7.34
CA THR A 142 14.32 12.75 5.96
C THR A 142 13.26 13.48 5.15
N VAL A 143 11.99 13.03 5.23
CA VAL A 143 10.89 13.65 4.45
C VAL A 143 10.51 15.03 4.98
N SER A 144 10.60 15.26 6.29
CA SER A 144 10.39 16.60 6.89
C SER A 144 11.49 17.60 6.49
N ALA A 145 12.66 17.12 6.14
CA ALA A 145 13.74 17.93 5.56
C ALA A 145 13.58 18.18 4.05
N GLY A 146 12.49 17.72 3.43
CA GLY A 146 12.23 17.86 2.00
C GLY A 146 12.98 16.86 1.11
N ALA A 147 13.60 15.83 1.69
CA ALA A 147 14.26 14.76 0.95
C ALA A 147 13.35 13.52 0.86
N SER A 148 13.64 12.62 -0.08
CA SER A 148 12.89 11.37 -0.23
C SER A 148 13.58 10.23 0.50
N TYR A 149 12.78 9.35 1.11
CA TYR A 149 13.26 8.16 1.81
C TYR A 149 12.71 6.88 1.21
N MET A 150 13.59 5.95 0.87
CA MET A 150 13.20 4.58 0.54
C MET A 150 14.12 3.60 1.24
N GLU A 151 13.53 2.63 1.91
CA GLU A 151 14.28 1.63 2.64
C GLU A 151 15.11 0.72 1.71
N LYS A 152 16.36 0.42 2.10
CA LYS A 152 17.34 -0.31 1.27
C LYS A 152 16.80 -1.65 0.76
N GLY A 153 16.06 -2.39 1.59
CA GLY A 153 15.48 -3.68 1.21
C GLY A 153 14.42 -3.55 0.10
N LEU A 154 13.61 -2.48 0.13
CA LEU A 154 12.66 -2.16 -0.93
C LEU A 154 13.36 -1.67 -2.18
N HIS A 155 14.39 -0.83 -2.04
CA HIS A 155 15.16 -0.32 -3.15
C HIS A 155 15.78 -1.46 -3.97
N GLN A 156 16.41 -2.45 -3.33
CA GLN A 156 16.96 -3.60 -4.03
C GLN A 156 15.90 -4.46 -4.70
N GLN A 157 14.81 -4.80 -4.01
CA GLN A 157 13.70 -5.56 -4.59
C GLN A 157 13.02 -4.79 -5.73
N TYR A 158 12.92 -3.48 -5.58
CA TYR A 158 12.31 -2.59 -6.55
C TYR A 158 13.17 -2.49 -7.80
N PHE A 159 14.45 -2.15 -7.71
CA PHE A 159 15.32 -1.98 -8.87
C PHE A 159 15.66 -3.31 -9.55
N HIS A 160 15.92 -4.39 -8.81
CA HIS A 160 16.15 -5.72 -9.40
C HIS A 160 14.84 -6.37 -9.89
N GLY A 161 13.71 -6.12 -9.23
CA GLY A 161 12.40 -6.57 -9.68
C GLY A 161 11.87 -5.78 -10.86
N PHE A 162 12.19 -4.49 -10.97
CA PHE A 162 11.71 -3.61 -12.04
C PHE A 162 12.58 -3.59 -13.29
N CYS A 163 13.87 -3.86 -13.22
CA CYS A 163 14.67 -4.13 -14.44
C CYS A 163 14.17 -5.37 -15.20
N GLY A 164 13.48 -6.32 -14.50
CA GLY A 164 12.79 -7.43 -15.13
C GLY A 164 11.27 -7.19 -15.34
N LEU A 165 10.70 -6.11 -14.76
CA LEU A 165 9.27 -5.76 -14.84
C LEU A 165 8.99 -4.58 -15.78
N ALA A 166 10.01 -3.87 -16.28
CA ALA A 166 9.84 -2.95 -17.40
C ALA A 166 9.29 -3.69 -18.65
N ASP A 167 9.62 -4.98 -18.78
CA ASP A 167 9.06 -5.92 -19.75
C ASP A 167 8.00 -6.86 -19.13
N ALA A 168 7.62 -6.68 -17.85
CA ALA A 168 6.65 -7.56 -17.21
C ALA A 168 5.23 -7.23 -17.65
N PRO A 169 4.38 -8.26 -17.82
CA PRO A 169 3.02 -8.12 -18.30
C PRO A 169 2.08 -7.25 -17.44
N LEU A 170 2.57 -6.68 -16.34
CA LEU A 170 1.82 -5.84 -15.41
C LEU A 170 1.32 -4.53 -16.01
N ALA A 171 2.12 -3.89 -16.88
CA ALA A 171 1.73 -2.71 -17.63
C ALA A 171 0.77 -3.01 -18.79
N GLN A 172 0.48 -4.29 -19.03
CA GLN A 172 -0.26 -4.76 -20.19
C GLN A 172 -1.70 -5.23 -19.88
N LEU A 173 -2.05 -5.44 -18.60
CA LEU A 173 -3.45 -5.78 -18.28
C LEU A 173 -4.29 -4.51 -18.28
N THR A 174 -5.37 -4.52 -19.08
CA THR A 174 -6.38 -3.47 -19.06
C THR A 174 -7.21 -3.54 -17.77
N GLU A 175 -7.90 -2.47 -17.43
CA GLU A 175 -8.82 -2.46 -16.27
C GLU A 175 -9.80 -3.63 -16.33
N ARG A 176 -10.34 -3.93 -17.52
CA ARG A 176 -11.27 -5.03 -17.72
C ARG A 176 -10.64 -6.40 -17.51
N GLU A 177 -9.40 -6.58 -17.91
CA GLU A 177 -8.63 -7.81 -17.65
C GLU A 177 -8.30 -7.98 -16.17
N LEU A 178 -8.04 -6.87 -15.45
CA LEU A 178 -7.86 -6.87 -13.99
C LEU A 178 -9.15 -7.27 -13.26
N GLU A 179 -10.30 -6.72 -13.67
CA GLU A 179 -11.60 -7.11 -13.12
C GLU A 179 -11.87 -8.61 -13.32
N VAL A 180 -11.60 -9.13 -14.53
CA VAL A 180 -11.73 -10.57 -14.81
C VAL A 180 -10.78 -11.37 -13.94
N LEU A 181 -9.52 -10.95 -13.81
CA LEU A 181 -8.53 -11.62 -12.95
C LEU A 181 -8.96 -11.63 -11.49
N GLN A 182 -9.53 -10.53 -10.98
CA GLN A 182 -10.07 -10.44 -9.62
C GLN A 182 -11.21 -11.45 -9.40
N ARG A 183 -12.10 -11.64 -10.37
CA ARG A 183 -13.16 -12.67 -10.30
C ARG A 183 -12.60 -14.10 -10.38
N MET A 184 -11.52 -14.29 -11.16
CA MET A 184 -10.82 -15.57 -11.22
C MET A 184 -10.20 -15.96 -9.86
N THR A 185 -9.70 -15.02 -9.08
CA THR A 185 -9.18 -15.29 -7.73
C THR A 185 -10.28 -15.68 -6.75
N ALA A 186 -11.50 -15.16 -6.94
CA ALA A 186 -12.70 -15.55 -6.17
C ALA A 186 -13.35 -16.88 -6.66
N ASN A 187 -12.66 -17.67 -7.48
CA ASN A 187 -13.16 -18.91 -8.06
C ASN A 187 -14.43 -18.79 -8.92
N ALA A 188 -14.80 -17.58 -9.36
CA ALA A 188 -15.98 -17.37 -10.19
C ALA A 188 -15.83 -18.05 -11.55
N THR A 189 -16.84 -18.78 -12.00
CA THR A 189 -16.91 -19.37 -13.34
C THR A 189 -17.02 -18.29 -14.41
N ASN A 190 -16.74 -18.62 -15.68
CA ASN A 190 -16.90 -17.65 -16.77
C ASN A 190 -18.35 -17.14 -16.90
N GLN A 191 -19.35 -17.96 -16.54
CA GLN A 191 -20.75 -17.55 -16.53
C GLN A 191 -21.03 -16.52 -15.43
N GLU A 192 -20.53 -16.75 -14.22
CA GLU A 192 -20.63 -15.80 -13.11
C GLU A 192 -19.90 -14.50 -13.42
N ILE A 193 -18.71 -14.58 -13.99
CA ILE A 193 -17.96 -13.39 -14.44
C ILE A 193 -18.75 -12.59 -15.48
N ALA A 194 -19.38 -13.30 -16.45
CA ALA A 194 -20.20 -12.68 -17.48
C ALA A 194 -21.40 -11.94 -16.88
N ALA A 195 -22.07 -12.58 -15.92
CA ALA A 195 -23.21 -11.99 -15.21
C ALA A 195 -22.78 -10.77 -14.36
N ASP A 196 -21.73 -10.91 -13.57
CA ASP A 196 -21.20 -9.85 -12.68
C ASP A 196 -20.74 -8.61 -13.44
N LEU A 197 -20.11 -8.84 -14.61
CA LEU A 197 -19.51 -7.77 -15.40
C LEU A 197 -20.42 -7.27 -16.53
N PHE A 198 -21.63 -7.83 -16.66
CA PHE A 198 -22.61 -7.48 -17.70
C PHE A 198 -22.06 -7.59 -19.12
N ILE A 199 -21.33 -8.67 -19.41
CA ILE A 199 -20.75 -8.96 -20.74
C ILE A 199 -21.08 -10.37 -21.19
N SER A 200 -20.84 -10.66 -22.48
CA SER A 200 -21.09 -12.00 -23.02
C SER A 200 -20.07 -13.02 -22.49
N LEU A 201 -20.49 -14.29 -22.43
CA LEU A 201 -19.59 -15.39 -22.08
C LEU A 201 -18.37 -15.47 -23.00
N GLU A 202 -18.55 -15.19 -24.28
CA GLU A 202 -17.45 -15.18 -25.27
C GLU A 202 -16.46 -14.03 -24.98
N THR A 203 -16.95 -12.88 -24.58
CA THR A 203 -16.08 -11.74 -24.16
C THR A 203 -15.26 -12.12 -22.93
N VAL A 204 -15.85 -12.81 -21.94
CA VAL A 204 -15.11 -13.31 -20.77
C VAL A 204 -14.03 -14.31 -21.20
N LYS A 205 -14.33 -15.27 -22.08
CA LYS A 205 -13.34 -16.22 -22.58
C LYS A 205 -12.15 -15.50 -23.26
N CYS A 206 -12.44 -14.47 -24.05
CA CYS A 206 -11.38 -13.63 -24.65
C CYS A 206 -10.52 -12.95 -23.58
N HIS A 207 -11.13 -12.31 -22.60
CA HIS A 207 -10.37 -11.66 -21.53
C HIS A 207 -9.55 -12.66 -20.71
N VAL A 208 -10.10 -13.84 -20.37
CA VAL A 208 -9.36 -14.91 -19.69
C VAL A 208 -8.16 -15.34 -20.51
N ALA A 209 -8.32 -15.56 -21.82
CA ALA A 209 -7.22 -15.93 -22.71
C ALA A 209 -6.13 -14.84 -22.75
N GLN A 210 -6.52 -13.56 -22.83
CA GLN A 210 -5.59 -12.44 -22.81
C GLN A 210 -4.85 -12.34 -21.46
N VAL A 211 -5.54 -12.53 -20.34
CA VAL A 211 -4.92 -12.56 -19.00
C VAL A 211 -3.89 -13.69 -18.91
N LEU A 212 -4.24 -14.90 -19.36
CA LEU A 212 -3.32 -16.04 -19.37
C LEU A 212 -2.09 -15.77 -20.24
N HIS A 213 -2.30 -15.23 -21.44
CA HIS A 213 -1.20 -14.88 -22.33
C HIS A 213 -0.29 -13.80 -21.74
N LYS A 214 -0.87 -12.69 -21.30
CA LYS A 214 -0.12 -11.55 -20.74
C LYS A 214 0.62 -11.91 -19.45
N LEU A 215 0.04 -12.77 -18.63
CA LEU A 215 0.71 -13.27 -17.42
C LEU A 215 1.63 -14.46 -17.69
N ALA A 216 1.77 -14.92 -18.94
CA ALA A 216 2.52 -16.13 -19.29
C ALA A 216 2.14 -17.34 -18.40
N CYS A 217 0.83 -17.58 -18.24
CA CYS A 217 0.26 -18.67 -17.44
C CYS A 217 -0.44 -19.70 -18.34
N ARG A 218 -0.37 -20.97 -17.95
CA ARG A 218 -1.00 -22.07 -18.70
C ARG A 218 -2.39 -22.44 -18.15
N SER A 219 -2.75 -21.97 -16.96
CA SER A 219 -4.04 -22.24 -16.33
C SER A 219 -4.56 -21.02 -15.56
N ARG A 220 -5.91 -20.98 -15.38
CA ARG A 220 -6.54 -19.92 -14.60
C ARG A 220 -6.06 -19.87 -13.15
N LEU A 221 -5.79 -21.04 -12.53
CA LEU A 221 -5.25 -21.12 -11.20
C LEU A 221 -3.86 -20.48 -11.13
N GLN A 222 -2.99 -20.77 -12.11
CA GLN A 222 -1.67 -20.12 -12.18
C GLN A 222 -1.79 -18.61 -12.32
N ALA A 223 -2.74 -18.12 -13.15
CA ALA A 223 -2.96 -16.70 -13.34
C ALA A 223 -3.49 -16.03 -12.04
N ALA A 224 -4.44 -16.67 -11.35
CA ALA A 224 -4.96 -16.18 -10.07
C ALA A 224 -3.85 -16.08 -9.02
N VAL A 225 -3.08 -17.17 -8.82
CA VAL A 225 -1.95 -17.17 -7.87
C VAL A 225 -0.88 -16.14 -8.26
N LYS A 226 -0.55 -16.04 -9.56
CA LYS A 226 0.43 -15.06 -10.05
C LYS A 226 -0.07 -13.63 -9.88
N GLY A 227 -1.35 -13.38 -10.16
CA GLY A 227 -2.00 -12.09 -9.97
C GLY A 227 -1.94 -11.62 -8.51
N ILE A 228 -2.25 -12.51 -7.56
CA ILE A 228 -2.13 -12.23 -6.12
C ILE A 228 -0.66 -11.98 -5.72
N ARG A 229 0.26 -12.83 -6.16
CA ARG A 229 1.70 -12.69 -5.83
C ARG A 229 2.31 -11.41 -6.36
N LEU A 230 1.85 -10.93 -7.50
CA LEU A 230 2.29 -9.69 -8.12
C LEU A 230 1.53 -8.47 -7.56
N GLY A 231 0.52 -8.67 -6.69
CA GLY A 231 -0.32 -7.62 -6.14
C GLY A 231 -1.24 -6.96 -7.18
N LEU A 232 -1.49 -7.63 -8.30
CA LEU A 232 -2.44 -7.18 -9.34
C LEU A 232 -3.87 -7.21 -8.85
N VAL A 233 -4.17 -8.20 -8.03
CA VAL A 233 -5.49 -8.49 -7.47
C VAL A 233 -5.32 -8.93 -6.02
N GLU A 234 -6.37 -8.76 -5.24
CA GLU A 234 -6.39 -9.15 -3.83
C GLU A 234 -6.84 -10.60 -3.66
N TRP A 235 -6.42 -11.21 -2.54
CA TRP A 235 -7.03 -12.44 -2.10
C TRP A 235 -8.51 -12.17 -1.79
N PRO A 236 -9.46 -12.98 -2.31
CA PRO A 236 -10.87 -12.78 -1.98
C PRO A 236 -11.06 -12.88 -0.47
N GLU A 237 -11.75 -11.90 0.12
CA GLU A 237 -12.17 -12.02 1.51
C GLU A 237 -13.19 -13.14 1.60
N ASP A 238 -13.05 -14.02 2.59
CA ASP A 238 -13.99 -15.10 2.84
C ASP A 238 -15.40 -14.49 3.05
N ARG A 239 -16.34 -14.94 2.20
CA ARG A 239 -17.76 -14.62 2.34
C ARG A 239 -18.38 -15.44 3.44
#